data_95743c10c495c2a59d6324e1b407bab7
#
_entry.id   95743c10c495c2a59d6324e1b407bab7
#
_cell.length_a   1.000
_cell.length_b   1.000
_cell.length_c   1.000
_cell.angle_alpha   90.00
_cell.angle_beta   90.00
_cell.angle_gamma   90.00
#
_symmetry.space_group_name_H-M   'P 1'
#
loop_
_entity.id
_entity.type
_entity.pdbx_description
1 polymer ?
#
loop_
_entity_poly.entity_id
_entity_poly.type
_entity_poly.pdbx_seq_one_letter_code
_entity_poly.pdbx_strand_id
1 'polypeptide(L)'
;MDTNSEEQMATRRGSRPARAEQRLKELGIKLPAPPEPFGAYVEAVQTGNLLFLSGMLPTEGHGAKFFGRVGAELDVEAGRKAARLAALNVLAVAREHLGSLDKVTRIVRRGVSVATSGDVRDQPKVADAASELLQDVFGKEKNPCRLVYGVASLPLGTPVELEVIFEVGKEK
;
A
#
# COMPACT_ATOMS: atom_id res chain seq x y z
N MET A 1 37.90 26.77 -29.68
CA MET A 1 36.79 27.52 -29.04
C MET A 1 35.64 26.59 -28.99
N ASP A 2 35.43 26.02 -27.78
CA ASP A 2 34.61 24.82 -27.57
C ASP A 2 33.15 25.16 -27.42
N THR A 3 32.37 24.94 -28.49
CA THR A 3 30.91 25.01 -28.45
C THR A 3 30.25 23.68 -28.03
N ASN A 4 31.04 22.68 -27.60
CA ASN A 4 30.55 21.33 -27.28
C ASN A 4 30.32 21.11 -25.80
N SER A 5 30.63 22.09 -24.95
CA SER A 5 30.49 21.93 -23.46
C SER A 5 29.15 22.43 -22.93
N GLU A 6 28.45 23.29 -23.66
CA GLU A 6 27.17 23.84 -23.21
C GLU A 6 25.96 22.97 -23.59
N GLU A 7 26.05 22.21 -24.67
CA GLU A 7 24.97 21.27 -25.04
C GLU A 7 24.91 20.02 -24.16
N GLN A 8 26.01 19.63 -23.52
CA GLN A 8 26.04 18.49 -22.61
C GLN A 8 25.54 18.80 -21.20
N MET A 9 25.40 20.07 -20.85
CA MET A 9 24.82 20.49 -19.54
C MET A 9 23.29 20.63 -19.56
N ALA A 10 22.68 20.72 -20.73
CA ALA A 10 21.23 20.90 -20.87
C ALA A 10 20.41 19.58 -20.72
N THR A 11 21.06 18.41 -20.80
CA THR A 11 20.38 17.09 -20.82
C THR A 11 20.26 16.43 -19.46
N ARG A 12 20.63 17.08 -18.37
CA ARG A 12 20.45 16.60 -16.99
C ARG A 12 19.42 17.41 -16.19
N ARG A 13 18.35 17.86 -16.82
CA ARG A 13 17.12 18.13 -16.07
C ARG A 13 16.44 16.80 -15.82
N GLY A 14 16.90 16.09 -14.77
CA GLY A 14 16.21 14.92 -14.26
C GLY A 14 14.74 15.26 -14.10
N SER A 15 13.88 14.58 -14.82
CA SER A 15 12.43 14.70 -14.66
C SER A 15 12.12 14.52 -13.17
N ARG A 16 11.47 15.52 -12.59
CA ARG A 16 11.01 15.44 -11.20
C ARG A 16 10.22 14.13 -11.06
N PRO A 17 10.53 13.26 -10.09
CA PRO A 17 9.84 11.99 -9.97
C PRO A 17 8.33 12.23 -9.96
N ALA A 18 7.60 11.46 -10.77
CA ALA A 18 6.16 11.62 -10.89
C ALA A 18 5.49 11.51 -9.51
N ARG A 19 4.61 12.45 -9.20
CA ARG A 19 3.90 12.49 -7.93
C ARG A 19 2.91 11.32 -7.83
N ALA A 20 2.61 10.87 -6.63
CA ALA A 20 1.72 9.73 -6.38
C ALA A 20 0.34 9.90 -7.03
N GLU A 21 -0.26 11.08 -6.92
CA GLU A 21 -1.57 11.38 -7.52
C GLU A 21 -1.52 11.32 -9.07
N GLN A 22 -0.42 11.77 -9.67
CA GLN A 22 -0.23 11.65 -11.11
C GLN A 22 -0.07 10.19 -11.54
N ARG A 23 0.71 9.38 -10.79
CA ARG A 23 0.88 7.95 -11.07
C ARG A 23 -0.43 7.18 -10.99
N LEU A 24 -1.29 7.48 -10.02
CA LEU A 24 -2.64 6.88 -9.97
C LEU A 24 -3.41 7.14 -11.27
N LYS A 25 -3.37 8.35 -11.79
CA LYS A 25 -4.02 8.70 -13.07
C LYS A 25 -3.43 7.97 -14.25
N GLU A 26 -2.11 7.93 -14.36
CA GLU A 26 -1.38 7.27 -15.44
C GLU A 26 -1.63 5.75 -15.45
N LEU A 27 -1.74 5.13 -14.27
CA LEU A 27 -2.06 3.71 -14.10
C LEU A 27 -3.56 3.39 -14.23
N GLY A 28 -4.41 4.41 -14.39
CA GLY A 28 -5.86 4.23 -14.44
C GLY A 28 -6.48 3.73 -13.13
N ILE A 29 -5.79 3.93 -12.01
CA ILE A 29 -6.23 3.45 -10.71
C ILE A 29 -7.23 4.44 -10.10
N LYS A 30 -8.45 3.96 -9.88
CA LYS A 30 -9.46 4.66 -9.08
C LYS A 30 -9.46 4.06 -7.68
N LEU A 31 -9.19 4.90 -6.66
CA LEU A 31 -9.26 4.44 -5.28
C LEU A 31 -10.71 4.23 -4.86
N PRO A 32 -10.99 3.20 -4.05
CA PRO A 32 -12.31 3.02 -3.46
C PRO A 32 -12.62 4.15 -2.46
N ALA A 33 -13.86 4.22 -2.01
CA ALA A 33 -14.18 4.97 -0.80
C ALA A 33 -13.37 4.37 0.37
N PRO A 34 -12.81 5.20 1.28
CA PRO A 34 -12.11 4.69 2.43
C PRO A 34 -13.04 3.80 3.27
N PRO A 35 -12.57 2.66 3.81
CA PRO A 35 -13.37 1.86 4.72
C PRO A 35 -13.65 2.64 6.00
N GLU A 36 -14.80 2.36 6.61
CA GLU A 36 -15.13 2.84 7.94
C GLU A 36 -14.64 1.84 9.01
N PRO A 37 -14.30 2.30 10.23
CA PRO A 37 -13.93 1.41 11.32
C PRO A 37 -15.02 0.39 11.64
N PHE A 38 -14.61 -0.87 11.85
CA PHE A 38 -15.51 -1.93 12.28
C PHE A 38 -15.71 -2.01 13.81
N GLY A 39 -15.12 -1.07 14.55
CA GLY A 39 -15.15 -1.07 16.01
C GLY A 39 -14.76 0.29 16.61
N ALA A 40 -14.44 0.30 17.89
CA ALA A 40 -14.08 1.50 18.63
C ALA A 40 -12.60 1.88 18.42
N TYR A 41 -12.25 2.31 17.21
CA TYR A 41 -10.93 2.78 16.81
C TYR A 41 -11.05 3.80 15.66
N VAL A 42 -9.93 4.38 15.24
CA VAL A 42 -9.83 5.28 14.08
C VAL A 42 -8.97 4.62 13.00
N GLU A 43 -9.22 4.95 11.75
CA GLU A 43 -8.48 4.37 10.63
C GLU A 43 -7.03 4.89 10.50
N ALA A 44 -6.76 6.09 11.00
CA ALA A 44 -5.44 6.70 10.91
C ALA A 44 -5.14 7.57 12.14
N VAL A 45 -3.88 7.55 12.57
CA VAL A 45 -3.33 8.45 13.60
C VAL A 45 -2.03 9.04 13.09
N GLN A 46 -1.93 10.36 13.10
CA GLN A 46 -0.68 11.05 12.79
C GLN A 46 -0.03 11.55 14.07
N THR A 47 1.26 11.28 14.22
CA THR A 47 2.09 11.84 15.29
C THR A 47 3.39 12.37 14.67
N GLY A 48 3.63 13.67 14.80
CA GLY A 48 4.73 14.33 14.10
C GLY A 48 4.61 14.13 12.59
N ASN A 49 5.64 13.55 11.97
CA ASN A 49 5.69 13.24 10.56
C ASN A 49 5.38 11.76 10.24
N LEU A 50 4.86 11.00 11.20
CA LEU A 50 4.47 9.60 10.99
C LEU A 50 2.95 9.46 10.99
N LEU A 51 2.44 8.80 9.95
CA LEU A 51 1.05 8.41 9.80
C LEU A 51 0.93 6.90 9.97
N PHE A 52 0.26 6.49 11.05
CA PHE A 52 -0.07 5.11 11.35
C PHE A 52 -1.47 4.80 10.85
N LEU A 53 -1.63 3.73 10.11
CA LEU A 53 -2.93 3.23 9.71
C LEU A 53 -3.31 2.02 10.57
N SER A 54 -4.61 1.89 10.86
CA SER A 54 -5.17 0.64 11.40
C SER A 54 -5.01 -0.50 10.41
N GLY A 55 -5.13 -1.73 10.87
CA GLY A 55 -5.05 -2.91 10.02
C GLY A 55 -6.05 -2.84 8.86
N MET A 56 -5.55 -2.89 7.62
CA MET A 56 -6.38 -2.80 6.42
C MET A 56 -6.75 -4.17 5.90
N LEU A 57 -8.05 -4.40 5.80
CA LEU A 57 -8.65 -5.61 5.24
C LEU A 57 -9.05 -5.40 3.77
N PRO A 58 -9.20 -6.48 2.99
CA PRO A 58 -9.72 -6.43 1.62
C PRO A 58 -11.24 -6.28 1.62
N THR A 59 -11.72 -5.06 1.90
CA THR A 59 -13.14 -4.70 1.99
C THR A 59 -13.58 -3.83 0.83
N GLU A 60 -14.84 -3.96 0.46
CA GLU A 60 -15.57 -3.02 -0.41
C GLU A 60 -16.83 -2.56 0.33
N GLY A 61 -16.99 -1.25 0.49
CA GLY A 61 -18.06 -0.72 1.34
C GLY A 61 -17.89 -1.22 2.78
N HIS A 62 -18.98 -1.73 3.36
CA HIS A 62 -19.01 -2.23 4.75
C HIS A 62 -18.72 -3.74 4.88
N GLY A 63 -18.26 -4.42 3.82
CA GLY A 63 -18.11 -5.86 3.81
C GLY A 63 -16.76 -6.36 3.29
N ALA A 64 -16.33 -7.50 3.83
CA ALA A 64 -15.18 -8.23 3.29
C ALA A 64 -15.52 -8.76 1.88
N LYS A 65 -14.54 -8.72 0.99
CA LYS A 65 -14.70 -9.21 -0.40
C LYS A 65 -14.18 -10.61 -0.60
N PHE A 66 -13.17 -11.02 0.16
CA PHE A 66 -12.52 -12.33 0.08
C PHE A 66 -12.67 -13.03 1.43
N PHE A 67 -12.95 -14.34 1.40
CA PHE A 67 -13.13 -15.14 2.60
C PHE A 67 -12.34 -16.43 2.51
N GLY A 68 -11.71 -16.83 3.60
CA GLY A 68 -11.00 -18.08 3.69
C GLY A 68 -9.50 -17.92 3.80
N ARG A 69 -8.79 -19.06 3.82
CA ARG A 69 -7.35 -19.15 4.03
C ARG A 69 -6.66 -19.56 2.75
N VAL A 70 -5.51 -18.98 2.51
CA VAL A 70 -4.64 -19.39 1.40
C VAL A 70 -4.13 -20.80 1.66
N GLY A 71 -4.27 -21.68 0.69
CA GLY A 71 -3.94 -23.09 0.78
C GLY A 71 -5.12 -23.99 1.20
N ALA A 72 -6.29 -23.42 1.44
CA ALA A 72 -7.54 -24.14 1.68
C ALA A 72 -8.64 -23.62 0.77
N GLU A 73 -9.42 -22.65 1.24
CA GLU A 73 -10.55 -22.07 0.48
C GLU A 73 -10.09 -21.19 -0.68
N LEU A 74 -8.88 -20.63 -0.59
CA LEU A 74 -8.30 -19.72 -1.57
C LEU A 74 -6.93 -20.19 -2.06
N ASP A 75 -6.64 -19.91 -3.32
CA ASP A 75 -5.31 -20.06 -3.88
C ASP A 75 -4.45 -18.78 -3.70
N VAL A 76 -3.18 -18.85 -4.10
CA VAL A 76 -2.24 -17.73 -4.01
C VAL A 76 -2.73 -16.53 -4.81
N GLU A 77 -3.32 -16.74 -6.00
CA GLU A 77 -3.83 -15.65 -6.84
C GLU A 77 -5.00 -14.92 -6.21
N ALA A 78 -5.92 -15.63 -5.56
CA ALA A 78 -7.00 -15.00 -4.80
C ALA A 78 -6.44 -14.20 -3.61
N GLY A 79 -5.44 -14.73 -2.91
CA GLY A 79 -4.70 -14.02 -1.87
C GLY A 79 -4.03 -12.75 -2.39
N ARG A 80 -3.41 -12.78 -3.56
CA ARG A 80 -2.81 -11.62 -4.23
C ARG A 80 -3.84 -10.52 -4.55
N LYS A 81 -5.00 -10.92 -5.08
CA LYS A 81 -6.11 -9.99 -5.34
C LYS A 81 -6.63 -9.35 -4.05
N ALA A 82 -6.74 -10.11 -2.98
CA ALA A 82 -7.12 -9.60 -1.67
C ALA A 82 -6.07 -8.60 -1.13
N ALA A 83 -4.78 -8.93 -1.21
CA ALA A 83 -3.70 -8.04 -0.79
C ALA A 83 -3.69 -6.72 -1.59
N ARG A 84 -3.95 -6.79 -2.91
CA ARG A 84 -4.08 -5.60 -3.74
C ARG A 84 -5.27 -4.72 -3.32
N LEU A 85 -6.43 -5.31 -3.04
CA LEU A 85 -7.60 -4.57 -2.56
C LEU A 85 -7.34 -3.91 -1.21
N ALA A 86 -6.73 -4.62 -0.26
CA ALA A 86 -6.32 -4.04 1.02
C ALA A 86 -5.35 -2.87 0.84
N ALA A 87 -4.40 -2.96 -0.10
CA ALA A 87 -3.49 -1.86 -0.43
C ALA A 87 -4.20 -0.66 -1.08
N LEU A 88 -5.24 -0.87 -1.88
CA LEU A 88 -6.09 0.21 -2.38
C LEU A 88 -6.82 0.93 -1.24
N ASN A 89 -7.28 0.19 -0.24
CA ASN A 89 -7.89 0.77 0.98
C ASN A 89 -6.87 1.57 1.79
N VAL A 90 -5.62 1.08 1.91
CA VAL A 90 -4.51 1.84 2.51
C VAL A 90 -4.33 3.21 1.83
N LEU A 91 -4.31 3.23 0.50
CA LEU A 91 -4.17 4.46 -0.27
C LEU A 91 -5.38 5.40 -0.08
N ALA A 92 -6.59 4.84 -0.04
CA ALA A 92 -7.80 5.61 0.14
C ALA A 92 -7.84 6.30 1.51
N VAL A 93 -7.54 5.58 2.60
CA VAL A 93 -7.48 6.13 3.96
C VAL A 93 -6.37 7.17 4.08
N ALA A 94 -5.18 6.88 3.57
CA ALA A 94 -4.07 7.83 3.62
C ALA A 94 -4.40 9.13 2.85
N ARG A 95 -5.03 9.02 1.66
CA ARG A 95 -5.43 10.20 0.88
C ARG A 95 -6.52 11.02 1.58
N GLU A 96 -7.49 10.37 2.20
CA GLU A 96 -8.54 11.06 2.96
C GLU A 96 -7.94 11.84 4.13
N HIS A 97 -7.07 11.21 4.91
CA HIS A 97 -6.42 11.85 6.06
C HIS A 97 -5.49 13.00 5.65
N LEU A 98 -4.71 12.82 4.61
CA LEU A 98 -3.69 13.78 4.18
C LEU A 98 -4.23 14.86 3.20
N GLY A 99 -5.36 14.61 2.56
CA GLY A 99 -5.87 15.39 1.43
C GLY A 99 -5.16 15.12 0.10
N SER A 100 -3.95 14.58 0.11
CA SER A 100 -3.19 14.17 -1.08
C SER A 100 -2.11 13.15 -0.71
N LEU A 101 -1.95 12.11 -1.54
CA LEU A 101 -0.86 11.14 -1.42
C LEU A 101 0.52 11.73 -1.78
N ASP A 102 0.56 12.89 -2.43
CA ASP A 102 1.80 13.62 -2.71
C ASP A 102 2.53 14.07 -1.45
N LYS A 103 1.84 14.13 -0.30
CA LYS A 103 2.42 14.43 1.01
C LYS A 103 3.24 13.27 1.59
N VAL A 104 3.09 12.05 1.07
CA VAL A 104 3.87 10.89 1.50
C VAL A 104 5.30 11.01 1.00
N THR A 105 6.25 11.12 1.92
CA THR A 105 7.69 11.19 1.62
C THR A 105 8.31 9.81 1.52
N ARG A 106 7.81 8.84 2.31
CA ARG A 106 8.32 7.47 2.39
C ARG A 106 7.25 6.52 2.95
N ILE A 107 7.31 5.27 2.55
CA ILE A 107 6.67 4.18 3.30
C ILE A 107 7.72 3.66 4.28
N VAL A 108 7.44 3.77 5.58
CA VAL A 108 8.42 3.37 6.62
C VAL A 108 8.38 1.87 6.84
N ARG A 109 7.18 1.34 7.04
CA ARG A 109 6.94 -0.07 7.37
C ARG A 109 5.69 -0.59 6.66
N ARG A 110 5.77 -1.85 6.26
CA ARG A 110 4.62 -2.64 5.83
C ARG A 110 4.66 -4.02 6.46
N GLY A 111 3.66 -4.34 7.25
CA GLY A 111 3.37 -5.67 7.76
C GLY A 111 2.28 -6.32 6.91
N VAL A 112 2.42 -7.60 6.62
CA VAL A 112 1.41 -8.39 5.90
C VAL A 112 1.17 -9.67 6.67
N SER A 113 -0.05 -9.84 7.16
CA SER A 113 -0.54 -11.08 7.73
C SER A 113 -1.38 -11.81 6.70
N VAL A 114 -1.10 -13.09 6.49
CA VAL A 114 -1.83 -13.94 5.55
C VAL A 114 -2.44 -15.11 6.32
N ALA A 115 -3.75 -15.24 6.31
CA ALA A 115 -4.42 -16.40 6.87
C ALA A 115 -4.13 -17.61 5.98
N THR A 116 -3.48 -18.63 6.54
CA THR A 116 -3.01 -19.81 5.80
C THR A 116 -3.49 -21.09 6.44
N SER A 117 -3.54 -22.16 5.64
CA SER A 117 -3.85 -23.52 6.09
C SER A 117 -2.68 -24.44 5.79
N GLY A 118 -2.36 -25.32 6.74
CA GLY A 118 -1.25 -26.27 6.57
C GLY A 118 0.11 -25.62 6.43
N ASP A 119 1.00 -26.27 5.70
CA ASP A 119 2.39 -25.81 5.45
C ASP A 119 2.47 -24.93 4.20
N VAL A 120 1.71 -23.85 4.16
CA VAL A 120 1.79 -22.85 3.09
C VAL A 120 3.01 -21.95 3.35
N ARG A 121 3.84 -21.76 2.31
CA ARG A 121 5.06 -20.94 2.37
C ARG A 121 5.06 -19.80 1.34
N ASP A 122 3.93 -19.58 0.67
CA ASP A 122 3.78 -18.58 -0.38
C ASP A 122 3.25 -17.22 0.12
N GLN A 123 3.28 -16.97 1.44
CA GLN A 123 2.89 -15.68 2.01
C GLN A 123 3.64 -14.50 1.36
N PRO A 124 4.95 -14.58 1.06
CA PRO A 124 5.65 -13.50 0.36
C PRO A 124 5.06 -13.18 -1.02
N LYS A 125 4.63 -14.20 -1.78
CA LYS A 125 4.00 -14.02 -3.09
C LYS A 125 2.67 -13.28 -2.99
N VAL A 126 1.88 -13.59 -1.96
CA VAL A 126 0.63 -12.88 -1.65
C VAL A 126 0.94 -11.42 -1.32
N ALA A 127 1.90 -11.19 -0.43
CA ALA A 127 2.33 -9.86 -0.01
C ALA A 127 2.88 -8.99 -1.16
N ASP A 128 3.49 -9.62 -2.16
CA ASP A 128 4.06 -8.92 -3.33
C ASP A 128 3.01 -8.10 -4.08
N ALA A 129 1.76 -8.53 -4.16
CA ALA A 129 0.70 -7.78 -4.83
C ALA A 129 0.45 -6.40 -4.20
N ALA A 130 0.49 -6.31 -2.87
CA ALA A 130 0.43 -5.02 -2.17
C ALA A 130 1.72 -4.22 -2.35
N SER A 131 2.87 -4.90 -2.35
CA SER A 131 4.18 -4.28 -2.57
C SER A 131 4.28 -3.62 -3.94
N GLU A 132 3.89 -4.34 -4.96
CA GLU A 132 3.90 -3.90 -6.36
C GLU A 132 3.02 -2.66 -6.55
N LEU A 133 1.78 -2.69 -6.05
CA LEU A 133 0.88 -1.53 -6.13
C LEU A 133 1.47 -0.29 -5.46
N LEU A 134 1.97 -0.42 -4.23
CA LEU A 134 2.53 0.72 -3.50
C LEU A 134 3.81 1.24 -4.17
N GLN A 135 4.64 0.34 -4.72
CA GLN A 135 5.82 0.72 -5.49
C GLN A 135 5.44 1.45 -6.79
N ASP A 136 4.40 1.00 -7.49
CA ASP A 136 3.92 1.64 -8.71
C ASP A 136 3.42 3.06 -8.44
N VAL A 137 2.78 3.29 -7.30
CA VAL A 137 2.26 4.60 -6.92
C VAL A 137 3.34 5.54 -6.39
N PHE A 138 4.21 5.06 -5.50
CA PHE A 138 5.16 5.92 -4.79
C PHE A 138 6.57 5.93 -5.36
N GLY A 139 6.94 4.93 -6.16
CA GLY A 139 8.29 4.73 -6.66
C GLY A 139 9.10 3.76 -5.80
N LYS A 140 10.04 3.07 -6.44
CA LYS A 140 10.88 2.04 -5.84
C LYS A 140 11.77 2.58 -4.71
N GLU A 141 12.18 3.83 -4.82
CA GLU A 141 13.02 4.51 -3.82
C GLU A 141 12.31 4.76 -2.50
N LYS A 142 10.97 4.64 -2.46
CA LYS A 142 10.15 4.79 -1.26
C LYS A 142 9.70 3.45 -0.65
N ASN A 143 10.23 2.33 -1.14
CA ASN A 143 9.89 1.02 -0.60
C ASN A 143 10.24 0.89 0.88
N PRO A 144 9.34 0.29 1.69
CA PRO A 144 9.52 0.11 3.12
C PRO A 144 10.39 -1.09 3.49
N CYS A 145 10.76 -1.18 4.76
CA CYS A 145 11.00 -2.50 5.34
C CYS A 145 9.69 -3.29 5.41
N ARG A 146 9.77 -4.61 5.25
CA ARG A 146 8.60 -5.51 5.16
C ARG A 146 8.71 -6.68 6.11
N LEU A 147 7.62 -6.99 6.80
CA LEU A 147 7.43 -8.23 7.54
C LEU A 147 6.22 -8.98 6.99
N VAL A 148 6.38 -10.28 6.72
CA VAL A 148 5.32 -11.16 6.21
C VAL A 148 5.29 -12.43 7.02
N TYR A 149 4.11 -12.85 7.45
CA TYR A 149 3.93 -14.12 8.14
C TYR A 149 2.53 -14.68 7.93
N GLY A 150 2.40 -16.00 8.12
CA GLY A 150 1.13 -16.69 8.15
C GLY A 150 0.49 -16.63 9.53
N VAL A 151 -0.83 -16.55 9.56
CA VAL A 151 -1.67 -16.59 10.77
C VAL A 151 -2.80 -17.59 10.59
N ALA A 152 -3.37 -18.04 11.71
CA ALA A 152 -4.46 -19.02 11.67
C ALA A 152 -5.77 -18.46 11.11
N SER A 153 -6.07 -17.20 11.41
CA SER A 153 -7.27 -16.48 10.97
C SER A 153 -7.08 -14.97 11.07
N LEU A 154 -7.93 -14.22 10.38
CA LEU A 154 -7.97 -12.76 10.41
C LEU A 154 -9.40 -12.27 10.60
N PRO A 155 -9.58 -11.00 11.01
CA PRO A 155 -10.92 -10.42 11.17
C PRO A 155 -11.79 -10.61 9.93
N LEU A 156 -13.09 -10.78 10.14
CA LEU A 156 -14.11 -11.00 9.10
C LEU A 156 -13.86 -12.24 8.23
N GLY A 157 -12.97 -13.15 8.62
CA GLY A 157 -12.59 -14.30 7.81
C GLY A 157 -11.79 -13.97 6.55
N THR A 158 -11.17 -12.80 6.49
CA THR A 158 -10.38 -12.36 5.34
C THR A 158 -9.03 -13.07 5.25
N PRO A 159 -8.47 -13.23 4.04
CA PRO A 159 -7.19 -13.93 3.87
C PRO A 159 -5.96 -13.04 4.15
N VAL A 160 -6.11 -11.72 4.17
CA VAL A 160 -4.99 -10.78 4.27
C VAL A 160 -5.36 -9.59 5.14
N GLU A 161 -4.40 -9.12 5.93
CA GLU A 161 -4.46 -7.84 6.63
C GLU A 161 -3.13 -7.11 6.48
N LEU A 162 -3.19 -5.82 6.18
CA LEU A 162 -2.02 -4.97 6.01
C LEU A 162 -1.87 -3.99 7.17
N GLU A 163 -0.63 -3.82 7.64
CA GLU A 163 -0.20 -2.74 8.52
C GLU A 163 0.73 -1.82 7.73
N VAL A 164 0.46 -0.51 7.69
CA VAL A 164 1.31 0.45 6.98
C VAL A 164 1.56 1.68 7.84
N ILE A 165 2.83 2.10 7.86
CA ILE A 165 3.27 3.35 8.47
C ILE A 165 3.93 4.19 7.37
N PHE A 166 3.42 5.41 7.19
CA PHE A 166 3.99 6.39 6.27
C PHE A 166 4.79 7.47 7.02
N GLU A 167 5.84 7.95 6.39
CA GLU A 167 6.40 9.25 6.70
C GLU A 167 5.75 10.28 5.76
N VAL A 168 5.36 11.42 6.32
CA VAL A 168 4.68 12.50 5.59
C VAL A 168 5.46 13.79 5.69
N GLY A 169 5.35 14.65 4.68
CA GLY A 169 5.97 15.96 4.70
C GLY A 169 5.40 16.82 5.83
N LYS A 170 6.24 17.68 6.40
CA LYS A 170 5.78 18.68 7.38
C LYS A 170 4.78 19.62 6.69
N GLU A 171 3.65 19.86 7.34
CA GLU A 171 2.83 21.01 6.98
C GLU A 171 3.67 22.27 7.12
N LYS A 172 3.69 23.10 6.04
CA LYS A 172 4.36 24.39 6.06
C LYS A 172 3.47 25.43 6.72
#